data_aceb2836f4ca93a77036394c54d3c19c
#
_entry.id   aceb2836f4ca93a77036394c54d3c19c
#
_cell.length_a   1.000
_cell.length_b   1.000
_cell.length_c   1.000
_cell.angle_alpha   90.00
_cell.angle_beta   90.00
_cell.angle_gamma   90.00
#
_symmetry.space_group_name_H-M   'P 1'
#
loop_
_entity.id
_entity.type
_entity.pdbx_description
1 polymer ?
#
loop_
_entity_poly.entity_id
_entity_poly.type
_entity_poly.pdbx_seq_one_letter_code
_entity_poly.pdbx_strand_id
1 'polypeptide(L)'
;MPGAGGRVTRPASARTQLRLSRVAGARDQWRIDPVGAMSVPGIVFASEALLQQAVDDEALRQVANVATLPGIVGASFAMPDVHWGYGFPIGGVAATDVDAGGVVSPGGVGFDISCGVRLLASPLSAGELGQKLGALMDALDAAIPRGLGRGGVWHLRDGRSLDRVLRRGARAALEAGLGTEADLARCEDGGAVAGADPSQVSERARARGLGQVGSLGSGNHFLEVQVVEEVFDAACADVLGISSSQVCVMIHCGSRGLGHQICSDHVRTMLAAMHRYHITVPDPQLACAPARSVEGQAYLGAMAAAANYGRANRQALAVAARRAFEVAVGTGDLVLVYDVSHNLAELERHAVDGVPRLLCVHRKGATRALGPGHPDLPDDLHAVGQPVLVPGSMGTASYVLVGVDPGGAFSSACHGAGRTMSRQAALRRVRGETVRRALEDGGIAVRAASARGLAEEAPLAYKDVDEVVMTCERAGLARRVARLRPVGVVKG
;
A
#
# COMPACT_ATOMS: atom_id res chain seq x y z
N MET A 1 3.08 -51.90 13.18
CA MET A 1 4.43 -51.28 13.23
C MET A 1 4.31 -49.86 12.71
N PRO A 2 4.39 -48.81 13.55
CA PRO A 2 4.34 -47.43 13.05
C PRO A 2 5.75 -46.94 12.75
N GLY A 3 5.91 -46.44 11.50
CA GLY A 3 7.15 -45.87 11.01
C GLY A 3 7.41 -44.48 11.57
N ALA A 4 8.61 -44.28 12.09
CA ALA A 4 9.11 -43.06 12.68
C ALA A 4 9.24 -41.95 11.64
N GLY A 5 8.45 -40.89 11.79
CA GLY A 5 8.63 -39.62 11.07
C GLY A 5 9.83 -38.86 11.60
N GLY A 6 10.97 -38.95 10.91
CA GLY A 6 12.16 -38.17 11.21
C GLY A 6 11.89 -36.68 11.05
N ARG A 7 11.96 -35.89 12.13
CA ARG A 7 12.09 -34.44 12.08
C ARG A 7 13.40 -34.11 11.38
N VAL A 8 13.31 -33.57 10.15
CA VAL A 8 14.44 -32.92 9.50
C VAL A 8 14.72 -31.61 10.27
N THR A 9 15.70 -31.67 11.17
CA THR A 9 16.27 -30.46 11.78
C THR A 9 17.10 -29.77 10.69
N ARG A 10 16.62 -28.61 10.23
CA ARG A 10 17.44 -27.69 9.44
C ARG A 10 18.71 -27.37 10.21
N PRO A 11 19.93 -27.47 9.58
CA PRO A 11 21.14 -27.01 10.23
C PRO A 11 20.99 -25.51 10.54
N ALA A 12 21.32 -25.10 11.74
CA ALA A 12 21.47 -23.71 12.10
C ALA A 12 22.63 -23.13 11.27
N SER A 13 22.32 -22.52 10.13
CA SER A 13 23.29 -21.69 9.41
C SER A 13 23.75 -20.59 10.36
N ALA A 14 25.07 -20.40 10.49
CA ALA A 14 25.65 -19.33 11.28
C ALA A 14 24.93 -18.03 10.91
N ARG A 15 24.16 -17.47 11.85
CA ARG A 15 23.42 -16.21 11.65
C ARG A 15 24.48 -15.13 11.43
N THR A 16 24.65 -14.67 10.21
CA THR A 16 25.51 -13.52 9.92
C THR A 16 24.97 -12.34 10.70
N GLN A 17 25.74 -11.85 11.65
CA GLN A 17 25.34 -10.74 12.51
C GLN A 17 25.37 -9.46 11.68
N LEU A 18 24.21 -8.82 11.46
CA LEU A 18 24.12 -7.54 10.79
C LEU A 18 24.75 -6.44 11.69
N ARG A 19 25.61 -5.63 11.10
CA ARG A 19 26.16 -4.46 11.78
C ARG A 19 25.28 -3.26 11.47
N LEU A 20 24.70 -2.69 12.53
CA LEU A 20 23.86 -1.49 12.47
C LEU A 20 24.66 -0.32 13.04
N SER A 21 24.66 0.81 12.33
CA SER A 21 25.23 2.07 12.79
C SER A 21 24.28 3.22 12.45
N ARG A 22 24.31 4.30 13.24
CA ARG A 22 23.59 5.53 12.88
C ARG A 22 24.24 6.18 11.66
N VAL A 23 23.41 6.72 10.77
CA VAL A 23 23.94 7.56 9.68
C VAL A 23 24.32 8.91 10.23
N ALA A 24 25.59 9.30 10.05
CA ALA A 24 26.12 10.55 10.59
C ALA A 24 25.36 11.75 10.00
N GLY A 25 24.92 12.67 10.87
CA GLY A 25 24.20 13.87 10.48
C GLY A 25 22.72 13.67 10.07
N ALA A 26 22.23 12.43 10.01
CA ALA A 26 20.85 12.14 9.68
C ALA A 26 20.05 11.74 10.93
N ARG A 27 18.79 12.22 11.01
CA ARG A 27 17.87 11.86 12.10
C ARG A 27 17.12 10.59 11.75
N ASP A 28 16.98 9.68 12.72
CA ASP A 28 16.19 8.45 12.58
C ASP A 28 16.58 7.58 11.37
N GLN A 29 17.87 7.57 11.00
CA GLN A 29 18.42 6.76 9.92
C GLN A 29 19.52 5.84 10.43
N TRP A 30 19.42 4.57 10.05
CA TRP A 30 20.36 3.52 10.43
C TRP A 30 20.87 2.83 9.18
N ARG A 31 22.15 2.50 9.19
CA ARG A 31 22.85 1.81 8.11
C ARG A 31 23.14 0.38 8.51
N ILE A 32 22.81 -0.55 7.64
CA ILE A 32 23.29 -1.93 7.65
C ILE A 32 24.47 -1.98 6.68
N ASP A 33 25.66 -2.25 7.20
CA ASP A 33 26.85 -2.36 6.35
C ASP A 33 26.75 -3.60 5.45
N PRO A 34 27.24 -3.50 4.19
CA PRO A 34 27.26 -4.64 3.28
C PRO A 34 27.96 -5.86 3.89
N VAL A 35 27.31 -7.03 3.81
CA VAL A 35 27.84 -8.29 4.31
C VAL A 35 27.45 -9.41 3.34
N GLY A 36 28.35 -10.37 3.14
CA GLY A 36 28.13 -11.49 2.23
C GLY A 36 27.93 -11.05 0.78
N ALA A 37 26.77 -11.37 0.19
CA ALA A 37 26.43 -11.06 -1.20
C ALA A 37 25.74 -9.68 -1.39
N MET A 38 25.65 -8.86 -0.37
CA MET A 38 25.06 -7.50 -0.49
C MET A 38 25.90 -6.64 -1.43
N SER A 39 25.30 -6.06 -2.45
CA SER A 39 25.93 -5.14 -3.41
C SER A 39 25.83 -3.68 -2.98
N VAL A 40 24.86 -3.37 -2.12
CA VAL A 40 24.60 -2.03 -1.57
C VAL A 40 24.31 -2.14 -0.07
N PRO A 41 24.41 -1.03 0.70
CA PRO A 41 24.01 -1.04 2.11
C PRO A 41 22.46 -1.17 2.26
N GLY A 42 22.02 -1.56 3.46
CA GLY A 42 20.66 -1.30 3.90
C GLY A 42 20.55 0.06 4.58
N ILE A 43 19.47 0.80 4.36
CA ILE A 43 19.11 2.01 5.10
C ILE A 43 17.75 1.82 5.75
N VAL A 44 17.68 1.99 7.06
CA VAL A 44 16.46 1.81 7.84
C VAL A 44 16.07 3.16 8.44
N PHE A 45 14.89 3.65 8.12
CA PHE A 45 14.31 4.84 8.71
C PHE A 45 13.53 4.44 9.96
N ALA A 46 14.06 4.70 11.13
CA ALA A 46 13.43 4.28 12.38
C ALA A 46 13.92 5.11 13.57
N SER A 47 13.01 5.48 14.46
CA SER A 47 13.39 5.83 15.83
C SER A 47 13.98 4.62 16.56
N GLU A 48 14.58 4.81 17.71
CA GLU A 48 15.13 3.68 18.49
C GLU A 48 14.07 2.62 18.82
N ALA A 49 12.85 3.07 19.17
CA ALA A 49 11.75 2.17 19.50
C ALA A 49 11.28 1.36 18.29
N LEU A 50 11.15 2.00 17.11
CA LEU A 50 10.76 1.32 15.87
C LEU A 50 11.87 0.40 15.36
N LEU A 51 13.15 0.77 15.55
CA LEU A 51 14.27 -0.09 15.17
C LEU A 51 14.28 -1.38 15.96
N GLN A 52 14.06 -1.30 17.29
CA GLN A 52 13.99 -2.51 18.12
C GLN A 52 12.89 -3.46 17.66
N GLN A 53 11.72 -2.95 17.31
CA GLN A 53 10.62 -3.75 16.73
C GLN A 53 11.03 -4.41 15.40
N ALA A 54 11.75 -3.69 14.53
CA ALA A 54 12.22 -4.24 13.26
C ALA A 54 13.30 -5.33 13.43
N VAL A 55 14.13 -5.22 14.48
CA VAL A 55 15.11 -6.25 14.87
C VAL A 55 14.39 -7.51 15.36
N ASP A 56 13.43 -7.35 16.26
CA ASP A 56 12.67 -8.48 16.86
C ASP A 56 11.84 -9.24 15.82
N ASP A 57 11.36 -8.56 14.77
CA ASP A 57 10.59 -9.12 13.66
C ASP A 57 11.46 -9.76 12.56
N GLU A 58 12.79 -9.70 12.67
CA GLU A 58 13.73 -10.15 11.64
C GLU A 58 13.59 -9.43 10.27
N ALA A 59 12.86 -8.35 10.18
CA ALA A 59 12.65 -7.59 8.93
C ALA A 59 13.98 -7.06 8.36
N LEU A 60 14.96 -6.73 9.21
CA LEU A 60 16.27 -6.27 8.78
C LEU A 60 17.05 -7.32 7.98
N ARG A 61 16.80 -8.61 8.20
CA ARG A 61 17.36 -9.69 7.36
C ARG A 61 16.81 -9.61 5.94
N GLN A 62 15.52 -9.29 5.79
CA GLN A 62 14.93 -9.10 4.46
C GLN A 62 15.53 -7.89 3.76
N VAL A 63 15.81 -6.79 4.49
CA VAL A 63 16.54 -5.63 3.93
C VAL A 63 17.91 -6.04 3.38
N ALA A 64 18.66 -6.84 4.13
CA ALA A 64 19.96 -7.36 3.69
C ALA A 64 19.82 -8.31 2.49
N ASN A 65 18.80 -9.18 2.46
CA ASN A 65 18.55 -10.07 1.33
C ASN A 65 18.21 -9.30 0.06
N VAL A 66 17.39 -8.25 0.16
CA VAL A 66 17.03 -7.36 -0.97
C VAL A 66 18.27 -6.66 -1.54
N ALA A 67 19.22 -6.26 -0.69
CA ALA A 67 20.48 -5.64 -1.12
C ALA A 67 21.38 -6.54 -1.99
N THR A 68 21.00 -7.81 -2.19
CA THR A 68 21.70 -8.75 -3.09
C THR A 68 21.13 -8.82 -4.50
N LEU A 69 20.03 -8.11 -4.79
CA LEU A 69 19.39 -8.18 -6.09
C LEU A 69 20.29 -7.69 -7.22
N PRO A 70 20.33 -8.40 -8.37
CA PRO A 70 21.11 -7.94 -9.51
C PRO A 70 20.72 -6.54 -9.98
N GLY A 71 21.73 -5.69 -10.19
CA GLY A 71 21.54 -4.32 -10.64
C GLY A 71 20.95 -3.36 -9.61
N ILE A 72 20.84 -3.75 -8.33
CA ILE A 72 20.39 -2.85 -7.28
C ILE A 72 21.35 -1.65 -7.13
N VAL A 73 20.80 -0.45 -6.94
CA VAL A 73 21.55 0.80 -6.81
C VAL A 73 21.16 1.56 -5.53
N GLY A 74 22.07 2.42 -5.08
CA GLY A 74 21.88 3.25 -3.89
C GLY A 74 21.87 2.43 -2.61
N ALA A 75 20.71 1.96 -2.20
CA ALA A 75 20.54 1.12 -1.00
C ALA A 75 19.28 0.27 -1.08
N SER A 76 19.18 -0.75 -0.22
CA SER A 76 17.92 -1.39 0.15
C SER A 76 17.32 -0.60 1.32
N PHE A 77 16.16 0.03 1.12
CA PHE A 77 15.54 0.91 2.11
C PHE A 77 14.42 0.22 2.87
N ALA A 78 14.26 0.59 4.14
CA ALA A 78 13.15 0.21 4.99
C ALA A 78 12.51 1.45 5.63
N MET A 79 11.20 1.64 5.38
CA MET A 79 10.40 2.74 5.91
C MET A 79 10.12 2.55 7.42
N PRO A 80 9.66 3.58 8.15
CA PRO A 80 9.40 3.49 9.60
C PRO A 80 8.40 2.39 10.00
N ASP A 81 7.47 2.08 9.12
CA ASP A 81 6.45 1.03 9.30
C ASP A 81 6.93 -0.39 8.96
N VAL A 82 8.22 -0.56 8.69
CA VAL A 82 8.81 -1.84 8.25
C VAL A 82 8.45 -3.01 9.17
N HIS A 83 8.07 -4.12 8.55
CA HIS A 83 7.82 -5.39 9.23
C HIS A 83 8.01 -6.58 8.27
N TRP A 84 7.99 -7.81 8.80
CA TRP A 84 8.20 -9.01 8.03
C TRP A 84 7.19 -9.16 6.88
N GLY A 85 7.68 -9.49 5.68
CA GLY A 85 6.91 -9.74 4.48
C GLY A 85 7.32 -10.99 3.74
N TYR A 86 6.81 -11.19 2.52
CA TYR A 86 7.24 -12.23 1.58
C TYR A 86 8.36 -11.67 0.68
N GLY A 87 9.57 -12.20 0.78
CA GLY A 87 10.76 -11.74 0.03
C GLY A 87 11.25 -10.37 0.50
N PHE A 88 10.64 -9.30 0.02
CA PHE A 88 10.86 -7.97 0.58
C PHE A 88 10.15 -7.80 1.93
N PRO A 89 10.72 -7.01 2.85
CA PRO A 89 9.94 -6.54 3.99
C PRO A 89 8.78 -5.67 3.49
N ILE A 90 7.68 -5.60 4.24
CA ILE A 90 6.65 -4.58 4.03
C ILE A 90 7.20 -3.28 4.62
N GLY A 91 7.07 -2.16 3.93
CA GLY A 91 7.83 -0.93 4.16
C GLY A 91 9.16 -0.93 3.39
N GLY A 92 9.36 -1.89 2.46
CA GLY A 92 10.59 -2.02 1.69
C GLY A 92 10.59 -1.24 0.38
N VAL A 93 11.73 -0.58 0.07
CA VAL A 93 11.98 0.09 -1.21
C VAL A 93 13.34 -0.30 -1.75
N ALA A 94 13.41 -0.65 -3.03
CA ALA A 94 14.66 -0.94 -3.72
C ALA A 94 14.55 -0.61 -5.20
N ALA A 95 15.60 -0.03 -5.77
CA ALA A 95 15.68 0.30 -7.19
C ALA A 95 16.78 -0.49 -7.88
N THR A 96 16.49 -0.99 -9.08
CA THR A 96 17.46 -1.72 -9.91
C THR A 96 17.66 -0.99 -11.23
N ASP A 97 18.89 -0.86 -11.70
CA ASP A 97 19.27 -0.19 -12.95
C ASP A 97 18.89 -1.06 -14.15
N VAL A 98 17.85 -0.67 -14.86
CA VAL A 98 17.27 -1.42 -15.99
C VAL A 98 18.25 -1.61 -17.12
N ASP A 99 19.10 -0.62 -17.38
CA ASP A 99 20.07 -0.63 -18.46
C ASP A 99 21.36 -1.41 -18.09
N ALA A 100 21.61 -1.60 -16.80
CA ALA A 100 22.71 -2.41 -16.27
C ALA A 100 22.27 -3.85 -15.90
N GLY A 101 21.19 -4.37 -16.48
CA GLY A 101 20.71 -5.72 -16.22
C GLY A 101 19.90 -5.87 -14.93
N GLY A 102 19.42 -4.76 -14.38
CA GLY A 102 18.60 -4.75 -13.18
C GLY A 102 17.31 -5.57 -13.33
N VAL A 103 16.90 -6.17 -12.23
CA VAL A 103 15.79 -7.14 -12.20
C VAL A 103 14.48 -6.51 -11.72
N VAL A 104 13.36 -7.15 -12.08
CA VAL A 104 12.06 -6.95 -11.43
C VAL A 104 11.68 -8.21 -10.65
N SER A 105 11.12 -8.01 -9.43
CA SER A 105 10.73 -9.10 -8.52
C SER A 105 9.27 -8.93 -8.08
N PRO A 106 8.40 -9.93 -8.30
CA PRO A 106 7.04 -9.92 -7.74
C PRO A 106 7.02 -9.88 -6.20
N GLY A 107 8.06 -10.44 -5.55
CA GLY A 107 8.27 -10.33 -4.10
C GLY A 107 8.48 -8.88 -3.64
N GLY A 108 9.00 -8.02 -4.51
CA GLY A 108 9.20 -6.58 -4.26
C GLY A 108 7.95 -5.72 -4.46
N VAL A 109 6.87 -6.29 -4.98
CA VAL A 109 5.55 -5.66 -5.11
C VAL A 109 4.57 -6.26 -4.09
N GLY A 110 4.58 -7.57 -3.94
CA GLY A 110 3.69 -8.31 -3.06
C GLY A 110 2.42 -8.82 -3.74
N PHE A 111 1.63 -9.58 -2.98
CA PHE A 111 0.46 -10.27 -3.54
C PHE A 111 -0.71 -9.32 -3.83
N ASP A 112 -0.94 -8.31 -3.03
CA ASP A 112 -1.98 -7.32 -3.28
C ASP A 112 -1.43 -6.14 -4.09
N ILE A 113 -1.22 -6.40 -5.39
CA ILE A 113 -0.73 -5.39 -6.34
C ILE A 113 -1.66 -4.18 -6.30
N SER A 114 -1.09 -2.97 -6.22
CA SER A 114 -1.83 -1.70 -6.10
C SER A 114 -2.82 -1.69 -4.91
N CYS A 115 -2.50 -2.43 -3.80
CA CYS A 115 -3.06 -2.04 -2.52
C CYS A 115 -2.78 -0.55 -2.32
N GLY A 116 -3.77 0.21 -1.92
CA GLY A 116 -3.67 1.66 -1.90
C GLY A 116 -4.81 2.31 -1.15
N VAL A 117 -4.70 3.61 -0.99
CA VAL A 117 -5.63 4.42 -0.19
C VAL A 117 -6.23 5.53 -1.04
N ARG A 118 -7.52 5.71 -0.90
CA ARG A 118 -8.29 6.83 -1.46
C ARG A 118 -8.91 7.63 -0.33
N LEU A 119 -8.73 8.94 -0.33
CA LEU A 119 -9.34 9.86 0.63
C LEU A 119 -10.32 10.78 -0.10
N LEU A 120 -11.55 10.85 0.42
CA LEU A 120 -12.61 11.71 -0.07
C LEU A 120 -12.96 12.70 1.04
N ALA A 121 -13.08 13.99 0.71
CA ALA A 121 -13.52 15.05 1.62
C ALA A 121 -14.99 15.39 1.37
N SER A 122 -15.80 15.46 2.42
CA SER A 122 -17.18 15.88 2.35
C SER A 122 -17.31 17.38 2.66
N PRO A 123 -18.42 18.05 2.30
CA PRO A 123 -18.69 19.41 2.76
C PRO A 123 -19.13 19.47 4.22
N LEU A 124 -19.34 18.33 4.88
CA LEU A 124 -19.87 18.25 6.24
C LEU A 124 -18.79 18.42 7.29
N SER A 125 -19.11 19.11 8.37
CA SER A 125 -18.35 19.10 9.61
C SER A 125 -18.77 17.94 10.52
N ALA A 126 -17.93 17.62 11.51
CA ALA A 126 -18.24 16.62 12.54
C ALA A 126 -19.54 16.91 13.29
N GLY A 127 -19.84 18.21 13.53
CA GLY A 127 -21.07 18.64 14.19
C GLY A 127 -22.31 18.33 13.35
N GLU A 128 -22.26 18.57 12.05
CA GLU A 128 -23.37 18.29 11.12
C GLU A 128 -23.58 16.79 10.91
N LEU A 129 -22.53 15.99 10.93
CA LEU A 129 -22.64 14.52 10.92
C LEU A 129 -23.35 14.01 12.17
N GLY A 130 -22.93 14.41 13.36
CA GLY A 130 -23.56 14.21 14.65
C GLY A 130 -24.42 12.95 14.77
N GLN A 131 -25.73 13.13 14.98
CA GLN A 131 -26.71 12.04 15.14
C GLN A 131 -26.92 11.20 13.86
N LYS A 132 -26.50 11.68 12.70
CA LYS A 132 -26.64 10.95 11.42
C LYS A 132 -25.58 9.85 11.23
N LEU A 133 -24.53 9.81 12.07
CA LEU A 133 -23.44 8.84 11.93
C LEU A 133 -23.94 7.39 11.91
N GLY A 134 -24.87 7.02 12.79
CA GLY A 134 -25.42 5.66 12.82
C GLY A 134 -26.08 5.26 11.50
N ALA A 135 -26.96 6.12 10.98
CA ALA A 135 -27.64 5.91 9.70
C ALA A 135 -26.65 5.87 8.51
N LEU A 136 -25.62 6.72 8.53
CA LEU A 136 -24.56 6.70 7.52
C LEU A 136 -23.79 5.38 7.54
N MET A 137 -23.42 4.89 8.73
CA MET A 137 -22.70 3.63 8.85
C MET A 137 -23.55 2.43 8.40
N ASP A 138 -24.86 2.44 8.63
CA ASP A 138 -25.78 1.40 8.13
C ASP A 138 -25.90 1.46 6.59
N ALA A 139 -25.99 2.66 6.02
CA ALA A 139 -26.02 2.85 4.58
C ALA A 139 -24.70 2.39 3.90
N LEU A 140 -23.55 2.72 4.49
CA LEU A 140 -22.25 2.25 4.02
C LEU A 140 -22.11 0.73 4.16
N ASP A 141 -22.58 0.14 5.26
CA ASP A 141 -22.60 -1.30 5.48
C ASP A 141 -23.36 -2.05 4.39
N ALA A 142 -24.52 -1.51 4.02
CA ALA A 142 -25.36 -2.06 2.97
C ALA A 142 -24.79 -1.86 1.55
N ALA A 143 -24.12 -0.72 1.30
CA ALA A 143 -23.62 -0.35 -0.03
C ALA A 143 -22.25 -0.95 -0.39
N ILE A 144 -21.44 -1.32 0.60
CA ILE A 144 -20.03 -1.74 0.40
C ILE A 144 -19.89 -3.25 0.54
N PRO A 145 -19.78 -4.00 -0.57
CA PRO A 145 -19.52 -5.44 -0.53
C PRO A 145 -18.15 -5.74 0.07
N ARG A 146 -18.08 -6.75 0.94
CA ARG A 146 -16.85 -7.12 1.66
C ARG A 146 -16.70 -8.62 1.84
N GLY A 147 -15.53 -9.03 2.34
CA GLY A 147 -15.18 -10.44 2.51
C GLY A 147 -14.55 -11.07 1.27
N LEU A 148 -14.40 -12.39 1.29
CA LEU A 148 -13.77 -13.16 0.20
C LEU A 148 -14.76 -13.56 -0.90
N GLY A 149 -16.05 -13.23 -0.75
CA GLY A 149 -17.13 -13.60 -1.66
C GLY A 149 -17.04 -12.96 -3.04
N ARG A 150 -17.94 -13.41 -3.91
CA ARG A 150 -18.22 -12.77 -5.20
C ARG A 150 -19.28 -11.68 -4.98
N GLY A 151 -19.10 -10.58 -5.64
CA GLY A 151 -20.02 -9.46 -5.60
C GLY A 151 -19.26 -8.16 -5.38
N GLY A 152 -19.35 -7.29 -6.36
CA GLY A 152 -18.86 -5.93 -6.31
C GLY A 152 -19.97 -5.00 -6.76
N VAL A 153 -19.87 -3.72 -6.47
CA VAL A 153 -20.85 -2.72 -6.90
C VAL A 153 -20.83 -2.49 -8.42
N TRP A 154 -19.78 -2.93 -9.09
CA TRP A 154 -19.66 -2.84 -10.54
C TRP A 154 -19.60 -4.23 -11.18
N HIS A 155 -20.71 -4.65 -11.78
CA HIS A 155 -20.82 -5.95 -12.45
C HIS A 155 -20.27 -5.87 -13.88
N LEU A 156 -19.09 -6.48 -14.09
CA LEU A 156 -18.54 -6.67 -15.44
C LEU A 156 -19.28 -7.79 -16.16
N ARG A 157 -19.68 -7.54 -17.41
CA ARG A 157 -20.53 -8.49 -18.16
C ARG A 157 -19.74 -9.69 -18.70
N ASP A 158 -18.49 -9.47 -19.11
CA ASP A 158 -17.68 -10.44 -19.83
C ASP A 158 -16.16 -10.11 -19.73
N GLY A 159 -15.35 -10.95 -20.37
CA GLY A 159 -13.90 -10.76 -20.45
C GLY A 159 -13.49 -9.46 -21.16
N ARG A 160 -14.28 -8.94 -22.11
CA ARG A 160 -13.97 -7.68 -22.82
C ARG A 160 -14.14 -6.48 -21.90
N SER A 161 -15.16 -6.50 -21.06
CA SER A 161 -15.35 -5.45 -20.04
C SER A 161 -14.24 -5.48 -18.99
N LEU A 162 -13.78 -6.68 -18.60
CA LEU A 162 -12.61 -6.83 -17.74
C LEU A 162 -11.33 -6.30 -18.43
N ASP A 163 -11.09 -6.65 -19.69
CA ASP A 163 -9.93 -6.16 -20.44
C ASP A 163 -9.86 -4.63 -20.51
N ARG A 164 -11.02 -3.97 -20.65
CA ARG A 164 -11.10 -2.51 -20.60
C ARG A 164 -10.64 -1.96 -19.24
N VAL A 165 -11.10 -2.57 -18.15
CA VAL A 165 -10.67 -2.22 -16.78
C VAL A 165 -9.16 -2.42 -16.63
N LEU A 166 -8.64 -3.57 -17.07
CA LEU A 166 -7.21 -3.89 -16.97
C LEU A 166 -6.32 -2.93 -17.77
N ARG A 167 -6.80 -2.41 -18.91
CA ARG A 167 -6.06 -1.44 -19.73
C ARG A 167 -6.18 -0.01 -19.24
N ARG A 168 -7.34 0.41 -18.71
CA ARG A 168 -7.70 1.81 -18.54
C ARG A 168 -7.95 2.24 -17.09
N GLY A 169 -7.89 1.31 -16.14
CA GLY A 169 -8.00 1.61 -14.71
C GLY A 169 -9.27 2.38 -14.34
N ALA A 170 -9.12 3.43 -13.53
CA ALA A 170 -10.22 4.29 -13.10
C ALA A 170 -10.92 5.01 -14.26
N ARG A 171 -10.24 5.25 -15.39
CA ARG A 171 -10.86 5.81 -16.59
C ARG A 171 -11.93 4.87 -17.18
N ALA A 172 -11.76 3.55 -17.12
CA ALA A 172 -12.79 2.61 -17.51
C ALA A 172 -14.04 2.68 -16.61
N ALA A 173 -13.86 2.97 -15.33
CA ALA A 173 -14.98 3.21 -14.41
C ALA A 173 -15.72 4.50 -14.77
N LEU A 174 -14.99 5.58 -15.07
CA LEU A 174 -15.59 6.84 -15.54
C LEU A 174 -16.42 6.66 -16.83
N GLU A 175 -15.89 5.94 -17.82
CA GLU A 175 -16.60 5.60 -19.06
C GLU A 175 -17.86 4.77 -18.83
N ALA A 176 -17.93 4.04 -17.72
CA ALA A 176 -19.12 3.33 -17.28
C ALA A 176 -20.07 4.18 -16.41
N GLY A 177 -19.83 5.49 -16.29
CA GLY A 177 -20.63 6.40 -15.47
C GLY A 177 -20.30 6.34 -13.97
N LEU A 178 -19.13 5.83 -13.62
CA LEU A 178 -18.69 5.68 -12.22
C LEU A 178 -17.59 6.70 -11.89
N GLY A 179 -17.98 7.97 -11.69
CA GLY A 179 -17.07 9.04 -11.28
C GLY A 179 -17.02 10.23 -12.24
N THR A 180 -16.02 11.08 -12.08
CA THR A 180 -15.85 12.34 -12.84
C THR A 180 -14.41 12.50 -13.31
N GLU A 181 -14.15 13.41 -14.27
CA GLU A 181 -12.77 13.75 -14.69
C GLU A 181 -11.95 14.33 -13.52
N ALA A 182 -12.59 15.04 -12.59
CA ALA A 182 -11.95 15.54 -11.38
C ALA A 182 -11.42 14.40 -10.49
N ASP A 183 -12.10 13.25 -10.46
CA ASP A 183 -11.57 12.07 -9.76
C ASP A 183 -10.27 11.56 -10.42
N LEU A 184 -10.20 11.57 -11.75
CA LEU A 184 -8.99 11.11 -12.46
C LEU A 184 -7.81 12.06 -12.25
N ALA A 185 -8.05 13.37 -12.25
CA ALA A 185 -7.02 14.38 -12.02
C ALA A 185 -6.33 14.24 -10.65
N ARG A 186 -7.04 13.71 -9.65
CA ARG A 186 -6.53 13.45 -8.30
C ARG A 186 -6.18 11.97 -8.05
N CYS A 187 -6.11 11.16 -9.08
CA CYS A 187 -5.53 9.82 -9.01
C CYS A 187 -4.07 9.82 -9.44
N GLU A 188 -3.24 9.07 -8.76
CA GLU A 188 -1.90 8.75 -9.21
C GLU A 188 -1.90 8.27 -10.67
N ASP A 189 -1.01 8.80 -11.51
CA ASP A 189 -0.90 8.56 -12.97
C ASP A 189 -2.22 8.78 -13.73
N GLY A 190 -3.05 9.74 -13.32
CA GLY A 190 -4.35 10.01 -13.97
C GLY A 190 -5.32 8.82 -13.92
N GLY A 191 -5.15 7.93 -12.93
CA GLY A 191 -6.01 6.77 -12.69
C GLY A 191 -5.70 5.53 -13.53
N ALA A 192 -4.60 5.53 -14.33
CA ALA A 192 -4.21 4.38 -15.14
C ALA A 192 -2.68 4.24 -15.27
N VAL A 193 -2.13 3.09 -14.89
CA VAL A 193 -0.73 2.74 -15.12
C VAL A 193 -0.52 2.42 -16.59
N ALA A 194 0.48 3.04 -17.21
CA ALA A 194 0.86 2.78 -18.59
C ALA A 194 1.49 1.38 -18.77
N GLY A 195 1.48 0.87 -20.00
CA GLY A 195 2.10 -0.42 -20.32
C GLY A 195 1.34 -1.65 -19.85
N ALA A 196 0.10 -1.50 -19.38
CA ALA A 196 -0.73 -2.63 -18.97
C ALA A 196 -1.02 -3.59 -20.13
N ASP A 197 -0.70 -4.87 -19.95
CA ASP A 197 -0.94 -5.93 -20.94
C ASP A 197 -1.84 -7.04 -20.36
N PRO A 198 -3.15 -7.00 -20.62
CA PRO A 198 -4.07 -8.05 -20.19
C PRO A 198 -3.79 -9.45 -20.77
N SER A 199 -3.01 -9.56 -21.86
CA SER A 199 -2.64 -10.87 -22.43
C SER A 199 -1.72 -11.67 -21.50
N GLN A 200 -1.01 -11.00 -20.59
CA GLN A 200 -0.15 -11.60 -19.58
C GLN A 200 -0.90 -12.01 -18.30
N VAL A 201 -2.22 -11.78 -18.27
CA VAL A 201 -3.07 -12.14 -17.12
C VAL A 201 -3.71 -13.50 -17.37
N SER A 202 -3.42 -14.49 -16.52
CA SER A 202 -3.93 -15.84 -16.66
C SER A 202 -5.47 -15.91 -16.55
N GLU A 203 -6.07 -16.90 -17.21
CA GLU A 203 -7.52 -17.14 -17.12
C GLU A 203 -8.00 -17.32 -15.67
N ARG A 204 -7.17 -17.92 -14.83
CA ARG A 204 -7.47 -18.07 -13.40
C ARG A 204 -7.53 -16.72 -12.67
N ALA A 205 -6.63 -15.80 -12.99
CA ALA A 205 -6.64 -14.44 -12.43
C ALA A 205 -7.87 -13.66 -12.94
N ARG A 206 -8.17 -13.76 -14.23
CA ARG A 206 -9.37 -13.17 -14.87
C ARG A 206 -10.66 -13.63 -14.21
N ALA A 207 -10.82 -14.95 -14.01
CA ALA A 207 -11.99 -15.53 -13.36
C ALA A 207 -12.18 -15.03 -11.91
N ARG A 208 -11.08 -14.75 -11.19
CA ARG A 208 -11.14 -14.13 -9.86
C ARG A 208 -11.56 -12.66 -9.92
N GLY A 209 -11.06 -11.93 -10.92
CA GLY A 209 -11.31 -10.49 -11.06
C GLY A 209 -12.73 -10.15 -11.51
N LEU A 210 -13.32 -10.97 -12.39
CA LEU A 210 -14.58 -10.66 -13.09
C LEU A 210 -15.74 -10.31 -12.14
N GLY A 211 -15.78 -10.89 -10.94
CA GLY A 211 -16.86 -10.70 -9.98
C GLY A 211 -16.49 -9.88 -8.74
N GLN A 212 -15.35 -9.19 -8.72
CA GLN A 212 -14.87 -8.53 -7.49
C GLN A 212 -14.62 -7.01 -7.62
N VAL A 213 -14.92 -6.39 -8.77
CA VAL A 213 -14.74 -4.93 -8.94
C VAL A 213 -15.76 -4.18 -8.11
N GLY A 214 -15.30 -3.21 -7.34
CA GLY A 214 -16.13 -2.47 -6.37
C GLY A 214 -16.43 -3.31 -5.12
N SER A 215 -15.45 -4.07 -4.63
CA SER A 215 -15.54 -4.78 -3.35
C SER A 215 -14.36 -4.47 -2.45
N LEU A 216 -14.62 -4.35 -1.15
CA LEU A 216 -13.61 -3.97 -0.16
C LEU A 216 -12.66 -5.13 0.15
N GLY A 217 -13.18 -6.33 0.35
CA GLY A 217 -12.39 -7.48 0.71
C GLY A 217 -12.29 -7.74 2.21
N SER A 218 -11.13 -8.23 2.64
CA SER A 218 -10.85 -8.59 4.03
C SER A 218 -9.39 -8.27 4.39
N GLY A 219 -8.95 -8.64 5.58
CA GLY A 219 -7.61 -8.36 6.08
C GLY A 219 -7.47 -6.90 6.47
N ASN A 220 -6.40 -6.24 6.04
CA ASN A 220 -6.14 -4.81 6.32
C ASN A 220 -7.03 -3.84 5.54
N HIS A 221 -7.91 -4.31 4.64
CA HIS A 221 -8.83 -3.45 3.90
C HIS A 221 -9.98 -2.93 4.77
N PHE A 222 -10.36 -1.69 4.55
CA PHE A 222 -11.42 -1.01 5.28
C PHE A 222 -11.99 0.19 4.48
N LEU A 223 -13.16 0.65 4.88
CA LEU A 223 -13.64 1.99 4.62
C LEU A 223 -13.90 2.64 5.97
N GLU A 224 -13.34 3.82 6.19
CA GLU A 224 -13.53 4.58 7.42
C GLU A 224 -14.16 5.94 7.14
N VAL A 225 -15.11 6.33 8.01
CA VAL A 225 -15.54 7.71 8.16
C VAL A 225 -14.66 8.34 9.21
N GLN A 226 -13.99 9.41 8.85
CA GLN A 226 -12.99 10.09 9.68
C GLN A 226 -13.32 11.57 9.81
N VAL A 227 -12.78 12.21 10.85
CA VAL A 227 -12.85 13.65 11.06
C VAL A 227 -11.44 14.21 11.09
N VAL A 228 -11.20 15.32 10.39
CA VAL A 228 -9.95 16.06 10.44
C VAL A 228 -9.82 16.67 11.85
N GLU A 229 -8.90 16.12 12.63
CA GLU A 229 -8.69 16.51 14.03
C GLU A 229 -7.70 17.65 14.16
N GLU A 230 -6.64 17.62 13.34
CA GLU A 230 -5.57 18.62 13.37
C GLU A 230 -5.05 18.89 11.95
N VAL A 231 -4.76 20.15 11.65
CA VAL A 231 -4.11 20.61 10.42
C VAL A 231 -2.77 21.19 10.80
N PHE A 232 -1.67 20.58 10.32
CA PHE A 232 -0.28 21.00 10.59
C PHE A 232 0.22 22.04 9.59
N ASP A 233 -0.28 21.98 8.36
CA ASP A 233 0.08 22.87 7.25
C ASP A 233 -1.18 23.37 6.54
N ALA A 234 -1.62 24.57 6.93
CA ALA A 234 -2.86 25.16 6.43
C ALA A 234 -2.80 25.45 4.93
N ALA A 235 -1.68 25.93 4.40
CA ALA A 235 -1.55 26.25 2.98
C ALA A 235 -1.67 24.98 2.09
N CYS A 236 -1.03 23.91 2.52
CA CYS A 236 -1.13 22.63 1.84
C CYS A 236 -2.54 22.02 1.98
N ALA A 237 -3.14 22.11 3.16
CA ALA A 237 -4.49 21.62 3.41
C ALA A 237 -5.52 22.31 2.52
N ASP A 238 -5.41 23.64 2.32
CA ASP A 238 -6.26 24.40 1.42
C ASP A 238 -6.18 23.89 -0.03
N VAL A 239 -4.98 23.64 -0.55
CA VAL A 239 -4.78 23.05 -1.90
C VAL A 239 -5.42 21.67 -2.01
N LEU A 240 -5.37 20.89 -0.93
CA LEU A 240 -5.95 19.54 -0.87
C LEU A 240 -7.47 19.55 -0.58
N GLY A 241 -8.05 20.70 -0.27
CA GLY A 241 -9.47 20.80 0.11
C GLY A 241 -9.79 20.17 1.47
N ILE A 242 -8.84 20.24 2.42
CA ILE A 242 -8.94 19.67 3.77
C ILE A 242 -9.03 20.81 4.78
N SER A 243 -10.01 20.74 5.68
CA SER A 243 -10.19 21.72 6.75
C SER A 243 -10.45 21.04 8.11
N SER A 244 -10.18 21.76 9.20
CA SER A 244 -10.42 21.26 10.55
C SER A 244 -11.91 20.90 10.77
N SER A 245 -12.15 19.83 11.52
CA SER A 245 -13.47 19.26 11.80
C SER A 245 -14.23 18.70 10.58
N GLN A 246 -13.64 18.72 9.39
CA GLN A 246 -14.27 18.19 8.17
C GLN A 246 -14.40 16.66 8.24
N VAL A 247 -15.53 16.14 7.76
CA VAL A 247 -15.77 14.70 7.61
C VAL A 247 -15.13 14.21 6.32
N CYS A 248 -14.35 13.16 6.44
CA CYS A 248 -13.69 12.50 5.31
C CYS A 248 -14.06 11.01 5.24
N VAL A 249 -13.88 10.40 4.06
CA VAL A 249 -14.01 8.94 3.87
C VAL A 249 -12.69 8.41 3.34
N MET A 250 -12.09 7.49 4.07
CA MET A 250 -10.87 6.80 3.65
C MET A 250 -11.19 5.39 3.21
N ILE A 251 -10.76 5.00 2.01
CA ILE A 251 -10.94 3.65 1.44
C ILE A 251 -9.57 3.03 1.23
N HIS A 252 -9.29 1.93 1.92
CA HIS A 252 -8.07 1.14 1.76
C HIS A 252 -8.42 -0.18 1.08
N CYS A 253 -8.01 -0.34 -0.18
CA CYS A 253 -8.30 -1.52 -0.98
C CYS A 253 -7.34 -1.66 -2.17
N GLY A 254 -7.21 -2.88 -2.72
CA GLY A 254 -6.31 -3.20 -3.82
C GLY A 254 -6.96 -4.00 -4.95
N SER A 255 -6.14 -4.77 -5.66
CA SER A 255 -6.52 -5.54 -6.85
C SER A 255 -7.22 -6.87 -6.56
N ARG A 256 -7.56 -7.11 -5.30
CA ARG A 256 -8.34 -8.28 -4.87
C ARG A 256 -7.68 -9.60 -5.31
N GLY A 257 -8.49 -10.65 -5.53
CA GLY A 257 -8.02 -11.96 -5.95
C GLY A 257 -7.32 -12.00 -7.31
N LEU A 258 -7.53 -11.01 -8.18
CA LEU A 258 -6.86 -10.89 -9.47
C LEU A 258 -5.36 -10.65 -9.29
N GLY A 259 -4.97 -9.58 -8.59
CA GLY A 259 -3.56 -9.27 -8.35
C GLY A 259 -2.84 -10.36 -7.56
N HIS A 260 -3.52 -10.95 -6.58
CA HIS A 260 -3.00 -12.08 -5.82
C HIS A 260 -2.62 -13.27 -6.71
N GLN A 261 -3.46 -13.60 -7.71
CA GLN A 261 -3.18 -14.67 -8.65
C GLN A 261 -2.04 -14.31 -9.61
N ILE A 262 -2.03 -13.08 -10.12
CA ILE A 262 -0.95 -12.57 -11.00
C ILE A 262 0.41 -12.70 -10.30
N CYS A 263 0.54 -12.20 -9.07
CA CYS A 263 1.78 -12.33 -8.30
C CYS A 263 2.19 -13.81 -8.16
N SER A 264 1.26 -14.69 -7.79
CA SER A 264 1.53 -16.14 -7.62
C SER A 264 1.98 -16.81 -8.91
N ASP A 265 1.42 -16.44 -10.07
CA ASP A 265 1.76 -17.01 -11.36
C ASP A 265 3.16 -16.56 -11.80
N HIS A 266 3.45 -15.27 -11.68
CA HIS A 266 4.75 -14.73 -12.08
C HIS A 266 5.90 -15.09 -11.13
N VAL A 267 5.67 -15.27 -9.83
CA VAL A 267 6.67 -15.85 -8.92
C VAL A 267 7.16 -17.21 -9.46
N ARG A 268 6.23 -18.09 -9.87
CA ARG A 268 6.61 -19.42 -10.42
C ARG A 268 7.38 -19.30 -11.73
N THR A 269 6.97 -18.41 -12.62
CA THR A 269 7.66 -18.15 -13.89
C THR A 269 9.07 -17.63 -13.64
N MET A 270 9.25 -16.70 -12.71
CA MET A 270 10.55 -16.12 -12.39
C MET A 270 11.49 -17.10 -11.69
N LEU A 271 11.00 -17.97 -10.82
CA LEU A 271 11.80 -19.05 -10.24
C LEU A 271 12.42 -19.94 -11.32
N ALA A 272 11.66 -20.27 -12.37
CA ALA A 272 12.18 -21.02 -13.51
C ALA A 272 13.15 -20.19 -14.37
N ALA A 273 12.87 -18.89 -14.56
CA ALA A 273 13.69 -17.99 -15.36
C ALA A 273 15.05 -17.70 -14.71
N MET A 274 15.16 -17.65 -13.39
CA MET A 274 16.40 -17.39 -12.68
C MET A 274 17.53 -18.35 -13.09
N HIS A 275 17.22 -19.63 -13.32
CA HIS A 275 18.21 -20.61 -13.82
C HIS A 275 18.73 -20.23 -15.21
N ARG A 276 17.87 -19.72 -16.10
CA ARG A 276 18.23 -19.28 -17.45
C ARG A 276 19.14 -18.05 -17.44
N TYR A 277 18.90 -17.14 -16.50
CA TYR A 277 19.67 -15.89 -16.36
C TYR A 277 20.81 -16.00 -15.36
N HIS A 278 21.10 -17.20 -14.83
CA HIS A 278 22.16 -17.45 -13.85
C HIS A 278 22.05 -16.55 -12.61
N ILE A 279 20.81 -16.25 -12.19
CA ILE A 279 20.53 -15.43 -11.00
C ILE A 279 20.45 -16.33 -9.78
N THR A 280 21.19 -15.96 -8.73
CA THR A 280 21.14 -16.59 -7.41
C THR A 280 20.80 -15.54 -6.36
N VAL A 281 19.81 -15.82 -5.52
CA VAL A 281 19.38 -14.96 -4.41
C VAL A 281 19.35 -15.76 -3.10
N PRO A 282 19.56 -15.13 -1.94
CA PRO A 282 19.61 -15.84 -0.66
C PRO A 282 18.25 -16.40 -0.21
N ASP A 283 17.15 -15.87 -0.73
CA ASP A 283 15.79 -16.27 -0.41
C ASP A 283 14.99 -16.48 -1.71
N PRO A 284 14.43 -17.69 -1.97
CA PRO A 284 13.61 -17.94 -3.15
C PRO A 284 12.39 -17.02 -3.30
N GLN A 285 11.96 -16.39 -2.22
CA GLN A 285 10.87 -15.38 -2.24
C GLN A 285 11.28 -14.09 -2.96
N LEU A 286 12.58 -13.89 -3.24
CA LEU A 286 13.11 -12.82 -4.08
C LEU A 286 13.18 -13.21 -5.56
N ALA A 287 12.41 -14.22 -5.99
CA ALA A 287 12.34 -14.63 -7.39
C ALA A 287 12.22 -13.41 -8.31
N CYS A 288 13.10 -13.34 -9.32
CA CYS A 288 13.23 -12.17 -10.19
C CYS A 288 13.75 -12.55 -11.58
N ALA A 289 13.58 -11.63 -12.52
CA ALA A 289 14.16 -11.71 -13.86
C ALA A 289 14.64 -10.32 -14.31
N PRO A 290 15.59 -10.22 -15.25
CA PRO A 290 15.98 -8.91 -15.78
C PRO A 290 14.76 -8.14 -16.28
N ALA A 291 14.64 -6.88 -15.92
CA ALA A 291 13.45 -6.07 -16.23
C ALA A 291 13.16 -6.00 -17.75
N ARG A 292 14.21 -6.06 -18.59
CA ARG A 292 14.11 -6.09 -20.07
C ARG A 292 13.88 -7.48 -20.66
N SER A 293 13.88 -8.55 -19.87
CA SER A 293 13.63 -9.91 -20.35
C SER A 293 12.15 -10.13 -20.69
N VAL A 294 11.88 -11.23 -21.41
CA VAL A 294 10.49 -11.62 -21.74
C VAL A 294 9.64 -11.79 -20.47
N GLU A 295 10.20 -12.45 -19.45
CA GLU A 295 9.52 -12.69 -18.17
C GLU A 295 9.35 -11.39 -17.36
N GLY A 296 10.37 -10.51 -17.39
CA GLY A 296 10.31 -9.20 -16.76
C GLY A 296 9.24 -8.31 -17.35
N GLN A 297 9.18 -8.20 -18.68
CA GLN A 297 8.18 -7.41 -19.40
C GLN A 297 6.77 -8.01 -19.23
N ALA A 298 6.64 -9.34 -19.29
CA ALA A 298 5.36 -10.01 -19.03
C ALA A 298 4.82 -9.71 -17.62
N TYR A 299 5.70 -9.72 -16.62
CA TYR A 299 5.29 -9.36 -15.25
C TYR A 299 4.92 -7.88 -15.13
N LEU A 300 5.72 -6.97 -15.67
CA LEU A 300 5.42 -5.52 -15.62
C LEU A 300 4.07 -5.22 -16.29
N GLY A 301 3.77 -5.83 -17.44
CA GLY A 301 2.48 -5.69 -18.13
C GLY A 301 1.30 -6.24 -17.32
N ALA A 302 1.46 -7.43 -16.72
CA ALA A 302 0.42 -8.03 -15.88
C ALA A 302 0.24 -7.26 -14.56
N MET A 303 1.32 -6.77 -13.96
CA MET A 303 1.29 -5.94 -12.75
C MET A 303 0.56 -4.62 -13.01
N ALA A 304 0.88 -3.93 -14.11
CA ALA A 304 0.18 -2.70 -14.50
C ALA A 304 -1.31 -2.95 -14.74
N ALA A 305 -1.69 -4.08 -15.35
CA ALA A 305 -3.09 -4.48 -15.50
C ALA A 305 -3.78 -4.69 -14.14
N ALA A 306 -3.10 -5.34 -13.18
CA ALA A 306 -3.62 -5.49 -11.81
C ALA A 306 -3.72 -4.15 -11.08
N ALA A 307 -2.77 -3.24 -11.30
CA ALA A 307 -2.80 -1.89 -10.73
C ALA A 307 -4.01 -1.11 -11.25
N ASN A 308 -4.27 -1.15 -12.54
CA ASN A 308 -5.46 -0.56 -13.15
C ASN A 308 -6.76 -1.13 -12.56
N TYR A 309 -6.80 -2.44 -12.32
CA TYR A 309 -7.93 -3.06 -11.65
C TYR A 309 -8.11 -2.52 -10.21
N GLY A 310 -7.04 -2.35 -9.44
CA GLY A 310 -7.08 -1.80 -8.08
C GLY A 310 -7.62 -0.36 -8.05
N ARG A 311 -7.16 0.49 -8.97
CA ARG A 311 -7.64 1.88 -9.12
C ARG A 311 -9.13 1.93 -9.51
N ALA A 312 -9.55 1.11 -10.46
CA ALA A 312 -10.97 0.97 -10.84
C ALA A 312 -11.83 0.45 -9.67
N ASN A 313 -11.30 -0.47 -8.87
CA ASN A 313 -11.96 -0.99 -7.68
C ASN A 313 -12.22 0.11 -6.64
N ARG A 314 -11.21 0.93 -6.31
CA ARG A 314 -11.37 2.06 -5.39
C ARG A 314 -12.28 3.13 -5.95
N GLN A 315 -12.27 3.38 -7.28
CA GLN A 315 -13.21 4.31 -7.93
C GLN A 315 -14.66 3.86 -7.78
N ALA A 316 -14.96 2.59 -8.03
CA ALA A 316 -16.30 2.04 -7.87
C ALA A 316 -16.79 2.10 -6.41
N LEU A 317 -15.90 1.82 -5.44
CA LEU A 317 -16.20 1.95 -4.01
C LEU A 317 -16.48 3.41 -3.60
N ALA A 318 -15.74 4.38 -4.17
CA ALA A 318 -16.00 5.80 -3.92
C ALA A 318 -17.39 6.24 -4.39
N VAL A 319 -17.84 5.74 -5.55
CA VAL A 319 -19.21 6.01 -6.04
C VAL A 319 -20.26 5.39 -5.12
N ALA A 320 -20.03 4.18 -4.63
CA ALA A 320 -20.94 3.56 -3.65
C ALA A 320 -20.99 4.35 -2.34
N ALA A 321 -19.85 4.87 -1.87
CA ALA A 321 -19.79 5.72 -0.69
C ALA A 321 -20.56 7.05 -0.90
N ARG A 322 -20.41 7.71 -2.06
CA ARG A 322 -21.18 8.92 -2.42
C ARG A 322 -22.69 8.68 -2.35
N ARG A 323 -23.16 7.56 -2.90
CA ARG A 323 -24.58 7.18 -2.85
C ARG A 323 -25.07 6.91 -1.42
N ALA A 324 -24.24 6.26 -0.60
CA ALA A 324 -24.58 6.03 0.80
C ALA A 324 -24.68 7.35 1.60
N PHE A 325 -23.79 8.30 1.33
CA PHE A 325 -23.85 9.64 1.90
C PHE A 325 -25.11 10.38 1.46
N GLU A 326 -25.43 10.39 0.16
CA GLU A 326 -26.66 11.01 -0.35
C GLU A 326 -27.90 10.49 0.38
N VAL A 327 -28.03 9.18 0.53
CA VAL A 327 -29.17 8.53 1.18
C VAL A 327 -29.24 8.87 2.68
N ALA A 328 -28.10 8.83 3.39
CA ALA A 328 -28.11 8.91 4.86
C ALA A 328 -28.02 10.34 5.40
N VAL A 329 -27.32 11.23 4.71
CA VAL A 329 -27.05 12.58 5.22
C VAL A 329 -27.54 13.70 4.30
N GLY A 330 -28.00 13.36 3.08
CA GLY A 330 -28.62 14.30 2.13
C GLY A 330 -27.64 14.99 1.19
N THR A 331 -26.38 14.54 1.15
CA THR A 331 -25.40 15.00 0.16
C THR A 331 -24.43 13.87 -0.21
N GLY A 332 -24.21 13.70 -1.50
CA GLY A 332 -23.20 12.79 -2.06
C GLY A 332 -21.92 13.50 -2.51
N ASP A 333 -21.76 14.79 -2.17
CA ASP A 333 -20.64 15.63 -2.59
C ASP A 333 -19.35 15.27 -1.84
N LEU A 334 -18.78 14.11 -2.19
CA LEU A 334 -17.47 13.68 -1.72
C LEU A 334 -16.42 13.98 -2.81
N VAL A 335 -15.58 14.98 -2.56
CA VAL A 335 -14.49 15.37 -3.46
C VAL A 335 -13.27 14.49 -3.21
N LEU A 336 -12.66 13.98 -4.27
CA LEU A 336 -11.43 13.20 -4.12
C LEU A 336 -10.26 14.11 -3.74
N VAL A 337 -9.67 13.86 -2.57
CA VAL A 337 -8.43 14.50 -2.14
C VAL A 337 -7.26 13.90 -2.91
N TYR A 338 -7.09 12.58 -2.84
CA TYR A 338 -6.10 11.83 -3.63
C TYR A 338 -6.37 10.31 -3.60
N ASP A 339 -5.83 9.60 -4.61
CA ASP A 339 -5.77 8.13 -4.67
C ASP A 339 -4.34 7.70 -4.97
N VAL A 340 -3.73 6.91 -4.09
CA VAL A 340 -2.35 6.48 -4.20
C VAL A 340 -2.19 5.00 -3.89
N SER A 341 -1.28 4.33 -4.62
CA SER A 341 -0.91 2.93 -4.41
C SER A 341 0.34 2.82 -3.55
N HIS A 342 0.54 1.68 -2.87
CA HIS A 342 1.74 1.42 -2.07
C HIS A 342 2.37 0.03 -2.30
N ASN A 343 1.96 -0.65 -3.39
CA ASN A 343 2.51 -1.95 -3.82
C ASN A 343 2.65 -1.96 -5.35
N LEU A 344 3.74 -1.39 -5.85
CA LEU A 344 4.06 -1.32 -7.28
C LEU A 344 5.56 -1.49 -7.55
N ALA A 345 5.91 -1.80 -8.80
CA ALA A 345 7.24 -1.62 -9.36
C ALA A 345 7.12 -0.69 -10.58
N GLU A 346 7.77 0.46 -10.52
CA GLU A 346 7.62 1.52 -11.52
C GLU A 346 8.96 1.80 -12.22
N LEU A 347 8.89 2.12 -13.51
CA LEU A 347 10.05 2.53 -14.28
C LEU A 347 10.21 4.05 -14.19
N GLU A 348 11.18 4.50 -13.40
CA GLU A 348 11.37 5.90 -13.06
C GLU A 348 12.79 6.37 -13.44
N ARG A 349 12.95 7.66 -13.70
CA ARG A 349 14.27 8.27 -13.89
C ARG A 349 14.73 8.95 -12.61
N HIS A 350 15.84 8.48 -12.09
CA HIS A 350 16.48 9.06 -10.89
C HIS A 350 17.97 9.30 -11.16
N ALA A 351 18.52 10.32 -10.50
CA ALA A 351 19.96 10.52 -10.47
C ALA A 351 20.59 9.57 -9.45
N VAL A 352 21.52 8.73 -9.90
CA VAL A 352 22.35 7.89 -9.04
C VAL A 352 23.81 8.33 -9.23
N ASP A 353 24.45 8.77 -8.16
CA ASP A 353 25.81 9.35 -8.20
C ASP A 353 25.92 10.48 -9.25
N GLY A 354 24.88 11.32 -9.34
CA GLY A 354 24.79 12.45 -10.29
C GLY A 354 24.49 12.08 -11.74
N VAL A 355 24.30 10.77 -12.05
CA VAL A 355 23.99 10.29 -13.40
C VAL A 355 22.52 9.90 -13.51
N PRO A 356 21.72 10.46 -14.44
CA PRO A 356 20.34 10.03 -14.68
C PRO A 356 20.29 8.58 -15.17
N ARG A 357 19.53 7.73 -14.49
CA ARG A 357 19.35 6.32 -14.85
C ARG A 357 17.86 5.95 -14.92
N LEU A 358 17.52 4.98 -15.76
CA LEU A 358 16.21 4.36 -15.77
C LEU A 358 16.21 3.22 -14.75
N LEU A 359 15.43 3.37 -13.70
CA LEU A 359 15.36 2.43 -12.59
C LEU A 359 14.01 1.72 -12.56
N CYS A 360 14.01 0.45 -12.16
CA CYS A 360 12.82 -0.25 -11.71
C CYS A 360 12.74 -0.09 -10.19
N VAL A 361 11.91 0.84 -9.74
CA VAL A 361 11.72 1.16 -8.32
C VAL A 361 10.62 0.29 -7.74
N HIS A 362 10.99 -0.63 -6.85
CA HIS A 362 10.05 -1.50 -6.14
C HIS A 362 9.62 -0.83 -4.85
N ARG A 363 8.30 -0.71 -4.65
CA ARG A 363 7.67 -0.24 -3.41
C ARG A 363 6.72 -1.31 -2.91
N LYS A 364 7.00 -1.88 -1.75
CA LYS A 364 6.15 -2.87 -1.10
C LYS A 364 5.75 -2.39 0.29
N GLY A 365 4.50 -1.98 0.44
CA GLY A 365 4.09 -1.28 1.64
C GLY A 365 4.89 0.03 1.80
N ALA A 366 5.10 0.72 0.70
CA ALA A 366 5.72 2.04 0.64
C ALA A 366 5.05 2.85 -0.47
N THR A 367 4.89 4.13 -0.25
CA THR A 367 4.12 5.03 -1.11
C THR A 367 5.06 5.96 -1.86
N ARG A 368 4.82 6.18 -3.16
CA ARG A 368 5.52 7.23 -3.92
C ARG A 368 5.19 8.61 -3.31
N ALA A 369 6.20 9.45 -3.15
CA ALA A 369 6.12 10.73 -2.45
C ALA A 369 6.93 11.79 -3.21
N LEU A 370 6.44 12.18 -4.40
CA LEU A 370 7.08 13.18 -5.24
C LEU A 370 7.04 14.55 -4.57
N GLY A 371 8.18 15.23 -4.53
CA GLY A 371 8.30 16.58 -3.96
C GLY A 371 7.70 17.66 -4.86
N PRO A 372 7.54 18.89 -4.33
CA PRO A 372 7.10 20.05 -5.12
C PRO A 372 7.94 20.24 -6.38
N GLY A 373 7.31 20.66 -7.46
CA GLY A 373 7.97 20.91 -8.75
C GLY A 373 8.24 19.68 -9.60
N HIS A 374 7.93 18.45 -9.13
CA HIS A 374 8.16 17.25 -9.91
C HIS A 374 7.23 17.22 -11.17
N PRO A 375 7.75 16.89 -12.37
CA PRO A 375 6.98 17.00 -13.62
C PRO A 375 5.78 16.05 -13.72
N ASP A 376 5.77 14.96 -12.97
CA ASP A 376 4.67 13.99 -12.97
C ASP A 376 3.53 14.37 -12.01
N LEU A 377 3.64 15.50 -11.31
CA LEU A 377 2.56 16.00 -10.46
C LEU A 377 1.48 16.68 -11.30
N PRO A 378 0.19 16.53 -10.94
CA PRO A 378 -0.87 17.41 -11.45
C PRO A 378 -0.55 18.89 -11.17
N ASP A 379 -0.98 19.79 -12.06
CA ASP A 379 -0.65 21.22 -11.99
C ASP A 379 -1.00 21.85 -10.63
N ASP A 380 -2.14 21.45 -10.06
CA ASP A 380 -2.64 21.96 -8.78
C ASP A 380 -1.86 21.40 -7.56
N LEU A 381 -1.07 20.34 -7.73
CA LEU A 381 -0.19 19.77 -6.70
C LEU A 381 1.28 20.17 -6.85
N HIS A 382 1.64 20.85 -7.94
CA HIS A 382 3.03 21.24 -8.18
C HIS A 382 3.67 22.06 -7.06
N ALA A 383 2.87 22.91 -6.41
CA ALA A 383 3.38 23.75 -5.30
C ALA A 383 3.57 23.00 -3.98
N VAL A 384 2.85 21.89 -3.77
CA VAL A 384 2.76 21.23 -2.45
C VAL A 384 3.38 19.84 -2.40
N GLY A 385 3.51 19.15 -3.54
CA GLY A 385 3.99 17.78 -3.64
C GLY A 385 2.87 16.73 -3.67
N GLN A 386 3.23 15.47 -3.91
CA GLN A 386 2.29 14.35 -4.00
C GLN A 386 1.72 14.01 -2.62
N PRO A 387 0.38 13.93 -2.46
CA PRO A 387 -0.21 13.45 -1.22
C PRO A 387 0.14 11.99 -0.93
N VAL A 388 0.53 11.73 0.31
CA VAL A 388 0.80 10.41 0.88
C VAL A 388 -0.23 10.14 1.96
N LEU A 389 -1.04 9.11 1.76
CA LEU A 389 -2.13 8.75 2.67
C LEU A 389 -1.68 7.60 3.56
N VAL A 390 -1.59 7.84 4.86
CA VAL A 390 -1.07 6.89 5.85
C VAL A 390 -2.19 6.46 6.79
N PRO A 391 -2.88 5.34 6.50
CA PRO A 391 -3.88 4.80 7.42
C PRO A 391 -3.24 4.25 8.69
N GLY A 392 -3.89 4.52 9.81
CA GLY A 392 -3.61 3.85 11.08
C GLY A 392 -4.27 2.47 11.17
N SER A 393 -4.63 2.09 12.38
CA SER A 393 -5.51 0.95 12.66
C SER A 393 -6.95 1.43 12.91
N MET A 394 -7.90 0.50 13.07
CA MET A 394 -9.32 0.82 13.29
C MET A 394 -9.61 1.78 14.45
N GLY A 395 -8.70 1.91 15.41
CA GLY A 395 -8.87 2.75 16.60
C GLY A 395 -7.84 3.86 16.74
N THR A 396 -6.96 4.04 15.77
CA THR A 396 -5.89 5.04 15.78
C THR A 396 -6.06 6.05 14.65
N ALA A 397 -5.34 7.17 14.73
CA ALA A 397 -5.39 8.20 13.71
C ALA A 397 -4.84 7.71 12.35
N SER A 398 -5.26 8.38 11.28
CA SER A 398 -4.65 8.33 9.96
C SER A 398 -4.06 9.70 9.63
N TYR A 399 -3.17 9.76 8.65
CA TYR A 399 -2.49 11.00 8.29
C TYR A 399 -2.53 11.27 6.79
N VAL A 400 -2.58 12.55 6.47
CA VAL A 400 -2.25 13.08 5.14
C VAL A 400 -0.88 13.73 5.24
N LEU A 401 0.06 13.24 4.43
CA LEU A 401 1.38 13.83 4.25
C LEU A 401 1.52 14.29 2.80
N VAL A 402 2.60 14.99 2.50
CA VAL A 402 3.03 15.32 1.12
C VAL A 402 4.51 15.03 0.95
N GLY A 403 4.91 14.63 -0.26
CA GLY A 403 6.30 14.43 -0.62
C GLY A 403 7.13 15.71 -0.46
N VAL A 404 8.44 15.54 -0.30
CA VAL A 404 9.41 16.64 -0.13
C VAL A 404 10.50 16.56 -1.21
N ASP A 405 11.19 17.67 -1.45
CA ASP A 405 12.33 17.75 -2.36
C ASP A 405 13.58 18.22 -1.61
N PRO A 406 14.72 17.51 -1.72
CA PRO A 406 14.86 16.20 -2.34
C PRO A 406 14.19 15.09 -1.52
N GLY A 407 13.46 14.20 -2.19
CA GLY A 407 12.85 13.04 -1.54
C GLY A 407 13.85 11.91 -1.28
N GLY A 408 13.84 11.34 -0.08
CA GLY A 408 14.65 10.17 0.28
C GLY A 408 14.11 8.88 -0.37
N ALA A 409 14.93 7.82 -0.41
CA ALA A 409 14.56 6.48 -0.86
C ALA A 409 13.79 6.45 -2.19
N PHE A 410 14.32 7.12 -3.22
CA PHE A 410 13.69 7.28 -4.53
C PHE A 410 12.28 7.89 -4.42
N SER A 411 12.17 9.01 -3.70
CA SER A 411 10.90 9.71 -3.44
C SER A 411 9.83 8.76 -2.90
N SER A 412 10.12 8.10 -1.78
CA SER A 412 9.21 7.14 -1.15
C SER A 412 9.00 7.44 0.33
N ALA A 413 7.81 7.13 0.86
CA ALA A 413 7.41 7.29 2.25
C ALA A 413 6.71 6.03 2.78
N CYS A 414 6.37 6.00 4.07
CA CYS A 414 5.60 4.94 4.69
C CYS A 414 4.18 4.84 4.10
N HIS A 415 3.53 3.67 4.23
CA HIS A 415 2.20 3.42 3.69
C HIS A 415 1.11 3.28 4.74
N GLY A 416 1.46 3.10 6.01
CA GLY A 416 0.51 2.85 7.09
C GLY A 416 1.21 2.72 8.43
N ALA A 417 0.49 2.25 9.46
CA ALA A 417 1.07 2.03 10.78
C ALA A 417 2.14 0.91 10.81
N GLY A 418 2.00 -0.10 9.95
CA GLY A 418 2.83 -1.33 10.04
C GLY A 418 2.42 -2.24 11.20
N ARG A 419 2.67 -3.53 11.06
CA ARG A 419 2.27 -4.53 12.08
C ARG A 419 3.41 -4.83 13.04
N THR A 420 3.05 -5.14 14.28
CA THR A 420 3.98 -5.65 15.32
C THR A 420 3.85 -7.16 15.51
N MET A 421 2.78 -7.77 14.98
CA MET A 421 2.55 -9.21 15.11
C MET A 421 1.71 -9.77 13.96
N SER A 422 1.80 -11.09 13.74
CA SER A 422 1.01 -11.78 12.73
C SER A 422 -0.48 -11.84 13.11
N ARG A 423 -1.37 -12.01 12.09
CA ARG A 423 -2.81 -12.21 12.31
C ARG A 423 -3.10 -13.35 13.28
N GLN A 424 -2.38 -14.46 13.16
CA GLN A 424 -2.52 -15.60 14.07
C GLN A 424 -2.11 -15.26 15.52
N ALA A 425 -1.11 -14.41 15.71
CA ALA A 425 -0.72 -13.95 17.04
C ALA A 425 -1.79 -13.00 17.62
N ALA A 426 -2.38 -12.13 16.83
CA ALA A 426 -3.47 -11.25 17.25
C ALA A 426 -4.72 -12.06 17.69
N LEU A 427 -5.12 -13.07 16.92
CA LEU A 427 -6.24 -13.97 17.25
C LEU A 427 -6.05 -14.71 18.58
N ARG A 428 -4.81 -14.98 19.00
CA ARG A 428 -4.52 -15.59 20.30
C ARG A 428 -4.58 -14.60 21.46
N ARG A 429 -4.48 -13.29 21.19
CA ARG A 429 -4.40 -12.24 22.22
C ARG A 429 -5.74 -11.59 22.53
N VAL A 430 -6.64 -11.48 21.54
CA VAL A 430 -7.89 -10.74 21.71
C VAL A 430 -9.04 -11.40 20.95
N ARG A 431 -10.25 -11.26 21.47
CA ARG A 431 -11.50 -11.66 20.81
C ARG A 431 -12.11 -10.47 20.07
N GLY A 432 -12.75 -10.73 18.92
CA GLY A 432 -13.33 -9.68 18.09
C GLY A 432 -14.42 -8.88 18.79
N GLU A 433 -15.22 -9.50 19.64
CA GLU A 433 -16.25 -8.83 20.43
C GLU A 433 -15.65 -7.83 21.44
N THR A 434 -14.48 -8.17 22.01
CA THR A 434 -13.75 -7.27 22.91
C THR A 434 -13.21 -6.06 22.13
N VAL A 435 -12.68 -6.31 20.91
CA VAL A 435 -12.22 -5.23 20.02
C VAL A 435 -13.39 -4.32 19.64
N ARG A 436 -14.54 -4.89 19.23
CA ARG A 436 -15.75 -4.13 18.89
C ARG A 436 -16.15 -3.21 20.03
N ARG A 437 -16.32 -3.76 21.25
CA ARG A 437 -16.70 -2.95 22.41
C ARG A 437 -15.72 -1.81 22.69
N ALA A 438 -14.43 -2.11 22.68
CA ALA A 438 -13.40 -1.10 22.94
C ALA A 438 -13.45 0.06 21.90
N LEU A 439 -13.74 -0.24 20.62
CA LEU A 439 -13.90 0.75 19.58
C LEU A 439 -15.19 1.56 19.79
N GLU A 440 -16.32 0.90 20.08
CA GLU A 440 -17.62 1.53 20.33
C GLU A 440 -17.60 2.40 21.60
N ASP A 441 -16.96 1.92 22.68
CA ASP A 441 -16.72 2.70 23.91
C ASP A 441 -15.84 3.93 23.65
N GLY A 442 -14.93 3.85 22.65
CA GLY A 442 -14.13 4.96 22.14
C GLY A 442 -14.86 5.88 21.14
N GLY A 443 -16.16 5.68 20.91
CA GLY A 443 -16.99 6.50 20.03
C GLY A 443 -16.86 6.18 18.53
N ILE A 444 -16.33 4.99 18.17
CA ILE A 444 -16.18 4.54 16.78
C ILE A 444 -17.30 3.56 16.44
N ALA A 445 -18.17 3.90 15.50
CA ALA A 445 -19.23 3.02 15.03
C ALA A 445 -18.68 1.90 14.15
N VAL A 446 -18.85 0.62 14.57
CA VAL A 446 -18.26 -0.54 13.89
C VAL A 446 -19.28 -1.30 13.05
N ARG A 447 -18.95 -1.55 11.78
CA ARG A 447 -19.65 -2.49 10.90
C ARG A 447 -18.62 -3.49 10.34
N ALA A 448 -18.70 -4.75 10.75
CA ALA A 448 -17.71 -5.76 10.38
C ALA A 448 -18.37 -7.05 9.91
N ALA A 449 -17.78 -7.68 8.90
CA ALA A 449 -18.26 -8.94 8.33
C ALA A 449 -18.10 -10.11 9.32
N SER A 450 -17.11 -10.06 10.22
CA SER A 450 -16.88 -11.09 11.21
C SER A 450 -16.11 -10.60 12.45
N ALA A 451 -16.40 -11.20 13.59
CA ALA A 451 -15.62 -10.99 14.81
C ALA A 451 -14.15 -11.43 14.65
N ARG A 452 -13.91 -12.48 13.85
CA ARG A 452 -12.56 -12.94 13.54
C ARG A 452 -11.75 -11.85 12.82
N GLY A 453 -12.32 -11.19 11.80
CA GLY A 453 -11.66 -10.09 11.07
C GLY A 453 -11.28 -8.94 11.99
N LEU A 454 -12.14 -8.59 12.96
CA LEU A 454 -11.83 -7.58 13.97
C LEU A 454 -10.64 -7.99 14.85
N ALA A 455 -10.57 -9.24 15.29
CA ALA A 455 -9.47 -9.72 16.12
C ALA A 455 -8.13 -9.79 15.35
N GLU A 456 -8.16 -10.22 14.08
CA GLU A 456 -6.98 -10.29 13.22
C GLU A 456 -6.35 -8.92 12.98
N GLU A 457 -7.15 -7.87 12.95
CA GLU A 457 -6.76 -6.49 12.62
C GLU A 457 -6.93 -5.53 13.82
N ALA A 458 -6.92 -6.09 15.04
CA ALA A 458 -7.05 -5.31 16.27
C ALA A 458 -5.92 -4.26 16.39
N PRO A 459 -6.18 -3.07 16.97
CA PRO A 459 -5.19 -2.00 17.10
C PRO A 459 -3.87 -2.43 17.74
N LEU A 460 -3.92 -3.32 18.72
CA LEU A 460 -2.72 -3.86 19.40
C LEU A 460 -1.75 -4.64 18.48
N ALA A 461 -2.19 -4.98 17.27
CA ALA A 461 -1.36 -5.69 16.29
C ALA A 461 -0.51 -4.76 15.41
N TYR A 462 -0.63 -3.44 15.62
CA TYR A 462 0.01 -2.41 14.84
C TYR A 462 1.00 -1.59 15.66
N LYS A 463 1.95 -0.96 14.97
CA LYS A 463 2.84 0.04 15.56
C LYS A 463 2.05 1.31 15.87
N ASP A 464 2.63 2.17 16.68
CA ASP A 464 2.13 3.51 16.91
C ASP A 464 2.29 4.34 15.62
N VAL A 465 1.16 4.69 14.99
CA VAL A 465 1.16 5.46 13.73
C VAL A 465 1.71 6.87 13.91
N ASP A 466 1.51 7.47 15.08
CA ASP A 466 2.03 8.81 15.38
C ASP A 466 3.57 8.79 15.36
N GLU A 467 4.19 7.76 15.97
CA GLU A 467 5.65 7.59 15.95
C GLU A 467 6.16 7.24 14.54
N VAL A 468 5.44 6.41 13.77
CA VAL A 468 5.77 6.10 12.37
C VAL A 468 5.81 7.37 11.52
N VAL A 469 4.78 8.20 11.61
CA VAL A 469 4.65 9.43 10.82
C VAL A 469 5.67 10.49 11.25
N MET A 470 5.87 10.68 12.55
CA MET A 470 6.90 11.59 13.06
C MET A 470 8.31 11.16 12.61
N THR A 471 8.60 9.87 12.62
CA THR A 471 9.87 9.34 12.12
C THR A 471 10.01 9.58 10.62
N CYS A 472 8.96 9.38 9.83
CA CYS A 472 8.94 9.66 8.40
C CYS A 472 9.27 11.14 8.10
N GLU A 473 8.68 12.07 8.85
CA GLU A 473 8.95 13.51 8.73
C GLU A 473 10.37 13.88 9.18
N ARG A 474 10.83 13.41 10.36
CA ARG A 474 12.18 13.67 10.86
C ARG A 474 13.28 13.12 9.96
N ALA A 475 13.00 12.02 9.26
CA ALA A 475 13.92 11.42 8.30
C ALA A 475 13.90 12.13 6.93
N GLY A 476 13.03 13.13 6.72
CA GLY A 476 12.96 13.89 5.46
C GLY A 476 12.33 13.10 4.30
N LEU A 477 11.38 12.18 4.58
CA LEU A 477 10.72 11.38 3.55
C LEU A 477 9.41 12.04 3.07
N ALA A 478 8.67 12.65 3.98
CA ALA A 478 7.43 13.36 3.69
C ALA A 478 7.12 14.35 4.83
N ARG A 479 6.22 15.32 4.59
CA ARG A 479 5.81 16.36 5.53
C ARG A 479 4.35 16.20 5.91
N ARG A 480 4.00 16.34 7.19
CA ARG A 480 2.62 16.23 7.69
C ARG A 480 1.76 17.41 7.23
N VAL A 481 0.53 17.10 6.82
CA VAL A 481 -0.48 18.09 6.47
C VAL A 481 -1.66 18.03 7.43
N ALA A 482 -2.26 16.86 7.65
CA ALA A 482 -3.40 16.71 8.53
C ALA A 482 -3.40 15.35 9.26
N ARG A 483 -4.02 15.35 10.44
CA ARG A 483 -4.34 14.16 11.25
C ARG A 483 -5.85 13.95 11.24
N LEU A 484 -6.27 12.71 10.97
CA LEU A 484 -7.67 12.34 10.89
C LEU A 484 -7.98 11.28 11.96
N ARG A 485 -9.09 11.46 12.67
CA ARG A 485 -9.57 10.52 13.68
C ARG A 485 -10.74 9.71 13.12
N PRO A 486 -10.73 8.37 13.23
CA PRO A 486 -11.86 7.55 12.82
C PRO A 486 -13.06 7.79 13.75
N VAL A 487 -14.26 7.83 13.16
CA VAL A 487 -15.56 7.89 13.87
C VAL A 487 -16.46 6.73 13.46
N GLY A 488 -16.14 6.05 12.36
CA GLY A 488 -16.86 4.87 11.93
C GLY A 488 -15.99 4.00 11.02
N VAL A 489 -16.13 2.67 11.10
CA VAL A 489 -15.37 1.71 10.29
C VAL A 489 -16.28 0.64 9.70
N VAL A 490 -16.15 0.42 8.38
CA VAL A 490 -16.68 -0.76 7.66
C VAL A 490 -15.52 -1.69 7.38
N LYS A 491 -15.56 -2.90 7.96
CA LYS A 491 -14.46 -3.86 7.96
C LYS A 491 -14.86 -5.17 7.28
N GLY A 492 -13.99 -5.65 6.36
CA GLY A 492 -14.20 -6.91 5.65
C GLY A 492 -13.75 -8.16 6.38
#